data_008d4c894b9bf16bc693d06a093eeb37
#
_entry.id   008d4c894b9bf16bc693d06a093eeb37
#
_cell.length_a   1.000
_cell.length_b   1.000
_cell.length_c   1.000
_cell.angle_alpha   90.00
_cell.angle_beta   90.00
_cell.angle_gamma   90.00
#
_symmetry.space_group_name_H-M   'P 1'
#
loop_
_entity.id
_entity.type
_entity.pdbx_description
1 polymer ?
#
loop_
_entity_poly.entity_id
_entity_poly.type
_entity_poly.pdbx_seq_one_letter_code
_entity_poly.pdbx_strand_id
1 'polypeptide(L)'
;AEADITMGTECYQLPDVSADKEMQNKLTSLNDQLDKYRSTTVTYTFGESTEVLDSQTIDSWITIDGENIGIDQEAAKAYIQNLANTYNTIYVPRTFHTSYGNDVTVSDNEYGFQIDQDGEVQQLLTDLASGTAVTRDPVYSISGMQRNGADDLNGSYIEVSLDNQHLWLYKDGALVTETDIVSGAPTKGRETYRGAWPIAYKASPFELSSEEYGYNVKVNYWMPFVYGQGLHDASWQSS
;
A
#
# COMPACT_ATOMS: atom_id res chain seq x y z
N ALA A 1 -14.64 74.56 -28.59
CA ALA A 1 -15.81 73.71 -28.73
C ALA A 1 -15.38 72.31 -28.37
N GLU A 2 -15.74 71.83 -27.19
CA GLU A 2 -15.60 70.39 -26.80
C GLU A 2 -16.66 69.61 -27.58
N ALA A 3 -16.24 68.63 -28.36
CA ALA A 3 -17.15 67.71 -29.03
C ALA A 3 -17.54 66.65 -28.01
N ASP A 4 -18.78 66.68 -27.57
CA ASP A 4 -19.37 65.57 -26.79
C ASP A 4 -19.53 64.35 -27.71
N ILE A 5 -18.65 63.36 -27.56
CA ILE A 5 -18.77 62.13 -28.30
C ILE A 5 -19.66 61.19 -27.47
N THR A 6 -20.95 61.20 -27.82
CA THR A 6 -21.88 60.20 -27.24
C THR A 6 -21.62 58.84 -27.95
N MET A 7 -20.93 57.92 -27.28
CA MET A 7 -20.81 56.54 -27.79
C MET A 7 -22.17 55.85 -27.66
N GLY A 8 -22.66 55.30 -28.77
CA GLY A 8 -23.92 54.57 -28.77
C GLY A 8 -23.82 53.29 -27.92
N THR A 9 -24.92 52.80 -27.42
CA THR A 9 -25.03 51.58 -26.60
C THR A 9 -24.49 50.32 -27.30
N GLU A 10 -24.43 50.33 -28.63
CA GLU A 10 -23.83 49.27 -29.45
C GLU A 10 -22.32 49.12 -29.26
N CYS A 11 -21.64 50.15 -28.76
CA CYS A 11 -20.19 50.06 -28.45
C CYS A 11 -19.90 49.22 -27.17
N TYR A 12 -20.93 48.91 -26.39
CA TYR A 12 -20.86 48.19 -25.15
C TYR A 12 -21.60 46.84 -25.18
N GLN A 13 -22.12 46.43 -26.34
CA GLN A 13 -22.68 45.08 -26.46
C GLN A 13 -21.56 44.06 -26.45
N LEU A 14 -21.46 43.36 -25.33
CA LEU A 14 -20.74 42.11 -25.31
C LEU A 14 -21.38 41.17 -26.37
N PRO A 15 -20.59 40.43 -27.15
CA PRO A 15 -21.18 39.49 -28.10
C PRO A 15 -22.17 38.60 -27.35
N ASP A 16 -23.39 38.47 -27.91
CA ASP A 16 -24.42 37.62 -27.35
C ASP A 16 -24.01 36.15 -27.56
N VAL A 17 -23.26 35.63 -26.61
CA VAL A 17 -22.80 34.21 -26.62
C VAL A 17 -23.97 33.25 -26.39
N SER A 18 -25.16 33.71 -26.00
CA SER A 18 -26.34 32.88 -25.81
C SER A 18 -26.87 32.24 -27.09
N ALA A 19 -26.57 32.88 -28.26
CA ALA A 19 -26.96 32.39 -29.58
C ALA A 19 -25.88 31.44 -30.18
N ASP A 20 -24.66 31.40 -29.61
CA ASP A 20 -23.58 30.55 -30.08
C ASP A 20 -23.70 29.11 -29.49
N LYS A 21 -24.31 28.23 -30.28
CA LYS A 21 -24.51 26.84 -29.88
C LYS A 21 -23.19 26.08 -29.61
N GLU A 22 -22.13 26.44 -30.30
CA GLU A 22 -20.81 25.80 -30.10
C GLU A 22 -20.26 26.19 -28.72
N MET A 23 -20.31 27.48 -28.38
CA MET A 23 -19.89 27.98 -27.06
C MET A 23 -20.73 27.38 -25.94
N GLN A 24 -22.05 27.29 -26.12
CA GLN A 24 -22.95 26.69 -25.14
C GLN A 24 -22.62 25.20 -24.91
N ASN A 25 -22.36 24.45 -25.98
CA ASN A 25 -21.99 23.05 -25.88
C ASN A 25 -20.66 22.88 -25.14
N LYS A 26 -19.67 23.74 -25.41
CA LYS A 26 -18.39 23.72 -24.69
C LYS A 26 -18.59 24.02 -23.20
N LEU A 27 -19.32 25.05 -22.84
CA LEU A 27 -19.62 25.40 -21.45
C LEU A 27 -20.33 24.24 -20.72
N THR A 28 -21.29 23.62 -21.38
CA THR A 28 -21.97 22.45 -20.82
C THR A 28 -20.99 21.32 -20.56
N SER A 29 -20.13 20.98 -21.52
CA SER A 29 -19.12 19.93 -21.38
C SER A 29 -18.13 20.21 -20.25
N LEU A 30 -17.69 21.47 -20.10
CA LEU A 30 -16.80 21.89 -19.01
C LEU A 30 -17.50 21.79 -17.64
N ASN A 31 -18.75 22.23 -17.55
CA ASN A 31 -19.52 22.12 -16.31
C ASN A 31 -19.75 20.65 -15.95
N ASP A 32 -20.09 19.81 -16.91
CA ASP A 32 -20.27 18.37 -16.68
C ASP A 32 -18.98 17.71 -16.16
N GLN A 33 -17.83 18.16 -16.62
CA GLN A 33 -16.53 17.67 -16.15
C GLN A 33 -16.21 18.17 -14.73
N LEU A 34 -16.48 19.44 -14.43
CA LEU A 34 -16.35 20.00 -13.08
C LEU A 34 -17.28 19.30 -12.09
N ASP A 35 -18.51 19.07 -12.48
CA ASP A 35 -19.51 18.40 -11.64
C ASP A 35 -19.10 16.96 -11.32
N LYS A 36 -18.48 16.26 -12.26
CA LYS A 36 -17.89 14.93 -11.99
C LYS A 36 -16.83 15.01 -10.90
N TYR A 37 -15.85 15.89 -11.02
CA TYR A 37 -14.81 16.03 -9.99
C TYR A 37 -15.40 16.41 -8.62
N ARG A 38 -16.33 17.35 -8.58
CA ARG A 38 -16.97 17.83 -7.35
C ARG A 38 -17.92 16.84 -6.70
N SER A 39 -18.52 15.93 -7.47
CA SER A 39 -19.40 14.89 -6.95
C SER A 39 -18.66 13.64 -6.51
N THR A 40 -17.37 13.52 -6.84
CA THR A 40 -16.57 12.34 -6.48
C THR A 40 -16.07 12.45 -5.04
N THR A 41 -16.12 11.33 -4.35
CA THR A 41 -15.41 11.10 -3.10
C THR A 41 -14.74 9.74 -3.18
N VAL A 42 -13.53 9.61 -2.61
CA VAL A 42 -12.85 8.31 -2.55
C VAL A 42 -12.61 7.95 -1.10
N THR A 43 -13.22 6.86 -0.67
CA THR A 43 -13.00 6.29 0.66
C THR A 43 -12.00 5.15 0.53
N TYR A 44 -10.79 5.39 1.01
CA TYR A 44 -9.75 4.38 1.11
C TYR A 44 -10.00 3.50 2.33
N THR A 45 -9.85 2.19 2.16
CA THR A 45 -9.96 1.22 3.25
C THR A 45 -8.59 0.61 3.57
N PHE A 46 -8.31 0.50 4.87
CA PHE A 46 -7.06 -0.08 5.40
C PHE A 46 -7.40 -1.06 6.53
N GLY A 47 -8.15 -2.11 6.18
CA GLY A 47 -8.78 -2.98 7.16
C GLY A 47 -9.92 -2.25 7.89
N GLU A 48 -9.80 -2.07 9.20
CA GLU A 48 -10.80 -1.34 10.00
C GLU A 48 -10.66 0.18 9.93
N SER A 49 -9.53 0.69 9.43
CA SER A 49 -9.28 2.12 9.27
C SER A 49 -9.74 2.60 7.90
N THR A 50 -10.22 3.83 7.84
CA THR A 50 -10.63 4.47 6.58
C THR A 50 -10.11 5.89 6.48
N GLU A 51 -9.80 6.32 5.26
CA GLU A 51 -9.47 7.71 4.92
C GLU A 51 -10.39 8.18 3.80
N VAL A 52 -10.92 9.38 3.93
CA VAL A 52 -11.83 9.94 2.94
C VAL A 52 -11.16 11.11 2.23
N LEU A 53 -10.93 10.95 0.94
CA LEU A 53 -10.64 12.06 0.05
C LEU A 53 -11.96 12.69 -0.34
N ASP A 54 -12.26 13.81 0.27
CA ASP A 54 -13.54 14.52 0.10
C ASP A 54 -13.54 15.45 -1.12
N SER A 55 -14.72 15.86 -1.52
CA SER A 55 -14.93 16.75 -2.66
C SER A 55 -14.28 18.13 -2.47
N GLN A 56 -14.13 18.62 -1.23
CA GLN A 56 -13.49 19.90 -0.97
C GLN A 56 -11.99 19.85 -1.27
N THR A 57 -11.34 18.77 -0.88
CA THR A 57 -9.94 18.52 -1.20
C THR A 57 -9.74 18.38 -2.71
N ILE A 58 -10.62 17.58 -3.36
CA ILE A 58 -10.60 17.41 -4.83
C ILE A 58 -10.79 18.74 -5.56
N ASP A 59 -11.74 19.57 -5.12
CA ASP A 59 -12.00 20.89 -5.72
C ASP A 59 -10.74 21.77 -5.68
N SER A 60 -9.94 21.69 -4.62
CA SER A 60 -8.69 22.42 -4.49
C SER A 60 -7.60 22.00 -5.49
N TRP A 61 -7.72 20.82 -6.09
CA TRP A 61 -6.80 20.30 -7.09
C TRP A 61 -7.23 20.57 -8.53
N ILE A 62 -8.42 21.12 -8.73
CA ILE A 62 -8.92 21.40 -10.07
C ILE A 62 -8.06 22.49 -10.71
N THR A 63 -7.56 22.21 -11.89
CA THR A 63 -6.81 23.15 -12.71
C THR A 63 -7.61 23.51 -13.95
N ILE A 64 -7.56 24.76 -14.35
CA ILE A 64 -8.21 25.28 -15.56
C ILE A 64 -7.15 25.95 -16.42
N ASP A 65 -6.92 25.43 -17.61
CA ASP A 65 -6.03 26.00 -18.61
C ASP A 65 -6.80 26.19 -19.92
N GLY A 66 -7.22 27.43 -20.16
CA GLY A 66 -8.11 27.77 -21.27
C GLY A 66 -9.43 27.00 -21.19
N GLU A 67 -9.64 26.10 -22.14
CA GLU A 67 -10.83 25.24 -22.23
C GLU A 67 -10.60 23.82 -21.63
N ASN A 68 -9.46 23.60 -20.98
CA ASN A 68 -9.15 22.31 -20.40
C ASN A 68 -9.29 22.36 -18.89
N ILE A 69 -10.03 21.39 -18.36
CA ILE A 69 -10.15 21.15 -16.92
C ILE A 69 -9.37 19.88 -16.60
N GLY A 70 -8.54 19.95 -15.59
CA GLY A 70 -7.70 18.84 -15.15
C GLY A 70 -7.57 18.79 -13.64
N ILE A 71 -6.77 17.85 -13.17
CA ILE A 71 -6.39 17.70 -11.78
C ILE A 71 -4.90 17.97 -11.65
N ASP A 72 -4.52 18.72 -10.64
CA ASP A 72 -3.13 18.92 -10.24
C ASP A 72 -2.55 17.57 -9.81
N GLN A 73 -1.72 16.99 -10.68
CA GLN A 73 -1.13 15.68 -10.44
C GLN A 73 -0.12 15.68 -9.29
N GLU A 74 0.55 16.81 -9.05
CA GLU A 74 1.50 16.90 -7.93
C GLU A 74 0.77 16.94 -6.59
N ALA A 75 -0.38 17.59 -6.51
CA ALA A 75 -1.26 17.56 -5.34
C ALA A 75 -1.78 16.12 -5.09
N ALA A 76 -2.23 15.43 -6.14
CA ALA A 76 -2.68 14.05 -6.05
C ALA A 76 -1.54 13.13 -5.57
N LYS A 77 -0.34 13.24 -6.14
CA LYS A 77 0.84 12.48 -5.70
C LYS A 77 1.20 12.74 -4.25
N ALA A 78 1.18 14.02 -3.82
CA ALA A 78 1.47 14.38 -2.44
C ALA A 78 0.46 13.74 -1.46
N TYR A 79 -0.80 13.69 -1.83
CA TYR A 79 -1.84 13.03 -1.05
C TYR A 79 -1.58 11.52 -0.93
N ILE A 80 -1.31 10.84 -2.05
CA ILE A 80 -0.99 9.41 -2.06
C ILE A 80 0.30 9.10 -1.28
N GLN A 81 1.31 9.96 -1.37
CA GLN A 81 2.51 9.83 -0.54
C GLN A 81 2.20 9.92 0.95
N ASN A 82 1.29 10.82 1.37
CA ASN A 82 0.86 10.90 2.76
C ASN A 82 0.11 9.63 3.22
N LEU A 83 -0.74 9.07 2.36
CA LEU A 83 -1.36 7.77 2.63
C LEU A 83 -0.30 6.66 2.79
N ALA A 84 0.68 6.62 1.89
CA ALA A 84 1.77 5.64 1.96
C ALA A 84 2.59 5.80 3.26
N ASN A 85 2.94 7.03 3.65
CA ASN A 85 3.68 7.29 4.88
C ASN A 85 2.90 6.87 6.14
N THR A 86 1.57 6.95 6.10
CA THR A 86 0.70 6.62 7.23
C THR A 86 0.38 5.13 7.29
N TYR A 87 0.16 4.50 6.13
CA TYR A 87 -0.45 3.18 6.05
C TYR A 87 0.44 2.07 5.51
N ASN A 88 1.65 2.36 5.00
CA ASN A 88 2.59 1.29 4.69
C ASN A 88 3.07 0.62 5.98
N THR A 89 3.15 -0.71 5.97
CA THR A 89 3.60 -1.49 7.13
C THR A 89 4.89 -2.27 6.85
N ILE A 90 5.19 -2.58 5.59
CA ILE A 90 6.47 -3.17 5.19
C ILE A 90 7.61 -2.14 5.39
N TYR A 91 8.78 -2.59 5.78
CA TYR A 91 9.98 -1.80 6.10
C TYR A 91 9.80 -0.80 7.27
N VAL A 92 8.67 -0.90 7.98
CA VAL A 92 8.41 -0.10 9.18
C VAL A 92 8.66 -0.96 10.41
N PRO A 93 9.47 -0.52 11.38
CA PRO A 93 9.62 -1.22 12.64
C PRO A 93 8.26 -1.44 13.33
N ARG A 94 8.05 -2.64 13.84
CA ARG A 94 6.80 -2.99 14.53
C ARG A 94 7.04 -3.44 15.97
N THR A 95 6.13 -3.13 16.85
CA THR A 95 6.06 -3.75 18.16
C THR A 95 5.33 -5.08 18.03
N PHE A 96 5.95 -6.14 18.52
CA PHE A 96 5.40 -7.48 18.52
C PHE A 96 5.32 -8.01 19.95
N HIS A 97 4.12 -8.45 20.34
CA HIS A 97 3.90 -9.10 21.63
C HIS A 97 4.23 -10.58 21.53
N THR A 98 5.28 -11.01 22.21
CA THR A 98 5.81 -12.37 22.10
C THR A 98 4.99 -13.38 22.90
N SER A 99 5.09 -14.66 22.53
CA SER A 99 4.51 -15.78 23.28
C SER A 99 5.03 -15.89 24.73
N TYR A 100 6.17 -15.27 25.03
CA TYR A 100 6.66 -15.14 26.42
C TYR A 100 6.04 -13.99 27.20
N GLY A 101 5.15 -13.19 26.59
CA GLY A 101 4.41 -12.12 27.25
C GLY A 101 5.17 -10.80 27.38
N ASN A 102 6.20 -10.57 26.58
CA ASN A 102 6.92 -9.30 26.52
C ASN A 102 6.85 -8.70 25.09
N ASP A 103 6.95 -7.38 25.03
CA ASP A 103 7.00 -6.65 23.77
C ASP A 103 8.44 -6.56 23.26
N VAL A 104 8.61 -6.78 21.96
CA VAL A 104 9.88 -6.60 21.25
C VAL A 104 9.65 -5.71 20.04
N THR A 105 10.69 -4.94 19.68
CA THR A 105 10.67 -4.19 18.42
C THR A 105 11.34 -5.04 17.34
N VAL A 106 10.59 -5.33 16.27
CA VAL A 106 11.08 -5.98 15.07
C VAL A 106 11.41 -4.89 14.05
N SER A 107 12.70 -4.63 13.83
CA SER A 107 13.18 -3.54 12.96
C SER A 107 13.26 -3.95 11.50
N ASP A 108 13.78 -5.17 11.24
CA ASP A 108 13.89 -5.71 9.88
C ASP A 108 12.57 -6.40 9.52
N ASN A 109 11.79 -5.72 8.68
CA ASN A 109 10.44 -6.15 8.37
C ASN A 109 10.21 -6.07 6.86
N GLU A 110 10.22 -7.22 6.19
CA GLU A 110 9.86 -7.36 4.77
C GLU A 110 8.47 -8.00 4.58
N TYR A 111 7.65 -7.99 5.61
CA TYR A 111 6.26 -8.40 5.55
C TYR A 111 5.34 -7.20 5.78
N GLY A 112 4.27 -7.10 5.01
CA GLY A 112 3.27 -6.08 5.20
C GLY A 112 2.68 -5.58 3.89
N PHE A 113 2.25 -4.32 3.91
CA PHE A 113 1.60 -3.65 2.79
C PHE A 113 2.44 -2.46 2.32
N GLN A 114 2.52 -2.30 1.00
CA GLN A 114 3.12 -1.15 0.35
C GLN A 114 2.20 -0.65 -0.75
N ILE A 115 1.80 0.62 -0.66
CA ILE A 115 1.03 1.28 -1.71
C ILE A 115 1.93 1.46 -2.94
N ASP A 116 1.45 1.04 -4.11
CA ASP A 116 1.98 1.43 -5.40
C ASP A 116 1.56 2.87 -5.69
N GLN A 117 2.40 3.82 -5.34
CA GLN A 117 2.04 5.24 -5.42
C GLN A 117 1.73 5.68 -6.85
N ASP A 118 2.49 5.22 -7.84
CA ASP A 118 2.26 5.57 -9.24
C ASP A 118 0.99 4.92 -9.77
N GLY A 119 0.78 3.64 -9.49
CA GLY A 119 -0.44 2.91 -9.85
C GLY A 119 -1.66 3.51 -9.18
N GLU A 120 -1.54 3.93 -7.91
CA GLU A 120 -2.62 4.54 -7.17
C GLU A 120 -3.01 5.92 -7.71
N VAL A 121 -2.04 6.74 -8.09
CA VAL A 121 -2.33 8.04 -8.74
C VAL A 121 -3.12 7.82 -10.04
N GLN A 122 -2.75 6.84 -10.87
CA GLN A 122 -3.48 6.53 -12.10
C GLN A 122 -4.92 6.05 -11.81
N GLN A 123 -5.07 5.19 -10.81
CA GLN A 123 -6.40 4.73 -10.39
C GLN A 123 -7.24 5.87 -9.82
N LEU A 124 -6.66 6.74 -8.99
CA LEU A 124 -7.34 7.90 -8.45
C LEU A 124 -7.85 8.84 -9.54
N LEU A 125 -7.02 9.16 -10.54
CA LEU A 125 -7.45 9.98 -11.68
C LEU A 125 -8.61 9.34 -12.45
N THR A 126 -8.62 8.02 -12.56
CA THR A 126 -9.73 7.25 -13.16
C THR A 126 -11.02 7.38 -12.34
N ASP A 127 -10.90 7.24 -11.01
CA ASP A 127 -12.03 7.37 -10.09
C ASP A 127 -12.62 8.79 -10.16
N LEU A 128 -11.77 9.82 -10.13
CA LEU A 128 -12.19 11.23 -10.25
C LEU A 128 -12.94 11.50 -11.55
N ALA A 129 -12.51 10.91 -12.65
CA ALA A 129 -13.18 11.06 -13.94
C ALA A 129 -14.55 10.36 -14.00
N SER A 130 -14.82 9.40 -13.09
CA SER A 130 -16.10 8.66 -13.06
C SER A 130 -17.27 9.50 -12.57
N GLY A 131 -17.03 10.48 -11.70
CA GLY A 131 -18.07 11.31 -11.10
C GLY A 131 -18.92 10.59 -10.04
N THR A 132 -18.39 9.51 -9.43
CA THR A 132 -19.13 8.70 -8.46
C THR A 132 -18.34 8.51 -7.16
N ALA A 133 -19.04 8.31 -6.05
CA ALA A 133 -18.40 7.90 -4.82
C ALA A 133 -17.82 6.48 -4.95
N VAL A 134 -16.55 6.32 -4.57
CA VAL A 134 -15.82 5.06 -4.62
C VAL A 134 -15.35 4.68 -3.22
N THR A 135 -15.47 3.40 -2.88
CA THR A 135 -14.88 2.83 -1.64
C THR A 135 -14.04 1.64 -2.04
N ARG A 136 -12.76 1.66 -1.73
CA ARG A 136 -11.82 0.60 -2.09
C ARG A 136 -10.53 0.64 -1.29
N ASP A 137 -9.80 -0.44 -1.32
CA ASP A 137 -8.39 -0.44 -0.92
C ASP A 137 -7.54 0.36 -1.93
N PRO A 138 -6.41 0.95 -1.51
CA PRO A 138 -5.45 1.49 -2.46
C PRO A 138 -4.83 0.39 -3.32
N VAL A 139 -4.23 0.78 -4.45
CA VAL A 139 -3.41 -0.12 -5.26
C VAL A 139 -2.14 -0.45 -4.49
N TYR A 140 -1.89 -1.73 -4.25
CA TYR A 140 -0.71 -2.18 -3.54
C TYR A 140 0.33 -2.78 -4.49
N SER A 141 1.60 -2.44 -4.31
CA SER A 141 2.74 -3.14 -4.92
C SER A 141 3.09 -4.41 -4.13
N ILE A 142 2.87 -4.39 -2.81
CA ILE A 142 3.07 -5.53 -1.92
C ILE A 142 1.87 -5.60 -0.98
N SER A 143 1.34 -6.82 -0.81
CA SER A 143 0.20 -7.08 0.08
C SER A 143 0.54 -8.21 1.05
N GLY A 144 0.31 -7.97 2.33
CA GLY A 144 0.27 -9.02 3.35
C GLY A 144 -0.98 -9.90 3.20
N MET A 145 -1.10 -10.91 4.03
CA MET A 145 -2.24 -11.85 3.97
C MET A 145 -3.57 -11.19 4.31
N GLN A 146 -3.57 -10.34 5.31
CA GLN A 146 -4.75 -9.60 5.74
C GLN A 146 -4.32 -8.31 6.42
N ARG A 147 -5.11 -7.27 6.20
CA ARG A 147 -4.96 -6.01 6.90
C ARG A 147 -6.05 -5.86 7.92
N ASN A 148 -5.66 -5.58 9.17
CA ASN A 148 -6.59 -5.35 10.25
C ASN A 148 -6.09 -4.18 11.11
N GLY A 149 -6.28 -2.97 10.63
CA GLY A 149 -5.70 -1.76 11.25
C GLY A 149 -4.17 -1.81 11.26
N ALA A 150 -3.59 -1.75 12.46
CA ALA A 150 -2.14 -1.88 12.68
C ALA A 150 -1.65 -3.34 12.69
N ASP A 151 -2.55 -4.30 12.91
CA ASP A 151 -2.24 -5.74 12.87
C ASP A 151 -2.42 -6.27 11.45
N ASP A 152 -1.32 -6.58 10.78
CA ASP A 152 -1.30 -7.16 9.44
C ASP A 152 -0.93 -8.67 9.45
N LEU A 153 -0.77 -9.28 10.62
CA LEU A 153 -0.48 -10.71 10.77
C LEU A 153 -1.75 -11.56 10.86
N ASN A 154 -2.87 -10.96 11.25
CA ASN A 154 -4.18 -11.63 11.40
C ASN A 154 -4.14 -12.92 12.26
N GLY A 155 -3.27 -12.94 13.28
CA GLY A 155 -3.12 -14.09 14.16
C GLY A 155 -2.61 -15.38 13.48
N SER A 156 -2.12 -15.32 12.24
CA SER A 156 -1.60 -16.47 11.49
C SER A 156 -0.13 -16.25 11.13
N TYR A 157 0.76 -16.74 11.98
CA TYR A 157 2.20 -16.53 11.85
C TYR A 157 3.00 -17.68 12.53
N ILE A 158 4.28 -17.71 12.23
CA ILE A 158 5.27 -18.51 12.95
C ILE A 158 6.13 -17.54 13.75
N GLU A 159 6.14 -17.69 15.07
CA GLU A 159 7.06 -17.00 15.96
C GLU A 159 8.26 -17.88 16.25
N VAL A 160 9.46 -17.31 16.18
CA VAL A 160 10.71 -18.02 16.49
C VAL A 160 11.50 -17.19 17.49
N SER A 161 11.72 -17.75 18.67
CA SER A 161 12.67 -17.23 19.65
C SER A 161 14.05 -17.82 19.40
N LEU A 162 14.95 -17.05 18.81
CA LEU A 162 16.32 -17.49 18.55
C LEU A 162 17.11 -17.64 19.85
N ASP A 163 16.80 -16.86 20.87
CA ASP A 163 17.50 -16.90 22.16
C ASP A 163 17.10 -18.14 22.98
N ASN A 164 15.84 -18.56 22.87
CA ASN A 164 15.32 -19.74 23.57
C ASN A 164 15.25 -20.98 22.68
N GLN A 165 15.61 -20.86 21.40
CA GLN A 165 15.58 -21.98 20.43
C GLN A 165 14.20 -22.66 20.39
N HIS A 166 13.12 -21.85 20.35
CA HIS A 166 11.75 -22.33 20.37
C HIS A 166 10.90 -21.67 19.29
N LEU A 167 9.92 -22.40 18.77
CA LEU A 167 9.01 -22.01 17.71
C LEU A 167 7.56 -22.24 18.13
N TRP A 168 6.70 -21.28 17.83
CA TRP A 168 5.24 -21.38 17.89
C TRP A 168 4.64 -21.15 16.51
N LEU A 169 3.65 -21.94 16.17
CA LEU A 169 2.79 -21.74 14.99
C LEU A 169 1.41 -21.36 15.44
N TYR A 170 0.98 -20.18 15.04
CA TYR A 170 -0.38 -19.69 15.23
C TYR A 170 -1.15 -19.73 13.92
N LYS A 171 -2.44 -20.01 14.02
CA LYS A 171 -3.40 -19.88 12.93
C LYS A 171 -4.71 -19.31 13.48
N ASP A 172 -5.17 -18.21 12.87
CA ASP A 172 -6.41 -17.52 13.26
C ASP A 172 -6.47 -17.19 14.77
N GLY A 173 -5.33 -16.79 15.34
CA GLY A 173 -5.16 -16.47 16.75
C GLY A 173 -5.01 -17.69 17.68
N ALA A 174 -5.14 -18.91 17.17
CA ALA A 174 -5.00 -20.11 17.97
C ALA A 174 -3.61 -20.76 17.81
N LEU A 175 -3.00 -21.18 18.91
CA LEU A 175 -1.77 -21.98 18.89
C LEU A 175 -2.07 -23.35 18.26
N VAL A 176 -1.40 -23.65 17.16
CA VAL A 176 -1.52 -24.95 16.44
C VAL A 176 -0.50 -25.94 16.98
N THR A 177 0.75 -25.50 17.14
CA THR A 177 1.85 -26.33 17.65
C THR A 177 2.99 -25.47 18.13
N GLU A 178 3.81 -26.02 19.00
CA GLU A 178 5.09 -25.45 19.41
C GLU A 178 6.15 -26.55 19.48
N THR A 179 7.41 -26.18 19.33
CA THR A 179 8.52 -27.13 19.35
C THR A 179 9.85 -26.43 19.59
N ASP A 180 10.78 -27.14 20.17
CA ASP A 180 12.16 -26.72 20.18
C ASP A 180 12.77 -26.81 18.78
N ILE A 181 13.70 -25.91 18.49
CA ILE A 181 14.37 -25.80 17.19
C ILE A 181 15.89 -25.67 17.36
N VAL A 182 16.58 -25.78 16.25
CA VAL A 182 17.98 -25.38 16.13
C VAL A 182 18.09 -24.30 15.07
N SER A 183 18.55 -23.11 15.44
CA SER A 183 18.80 -22.02 14.51
C SER A 183 20.24 -22.05 13.96
N GLY A 184 20.51 -21.18 12.99
CA GLY A 184 21.84 -21.02 12.42
C GLY A 184 22.89 -20.64 13.47
N ALA A 185 24.14 -21.06 13.25
CA ALA A 185 25.24 -20.90 14.19
C ALA A 185 25.88 -19.50 14.09
N PRO A 186 25.67 -18.60 15.06
CA PRO A 186 26.17 -17.22 14.98
C PRO A 186 27.68 -17.11 14.95
N THR A 187 28.38 -18.04 15.61
CA THR A 187 29.86 -18.06 15.66
C THR A 187 30.55 -18.37 14.33
N LYS A 188 29.76 -18.74 13.29
CA LYS A 188 30.27 -19.12 11.97
C LYS A 188 29.76 -18.20 10.86
N GLY A 189 29.18 -17.07 11.20
CA GLY A 189 28.54 -16.18 10.24
C GLY A 189 27.32 -16.83 9.55
N ARG A 190 26.67 -17.76 10.25
CA ARG A 190 25.47 -18.49 9.78
C ARG A 190 24.29 -18.23 10.71
N GLU A 191 24.24 -17.08 11.32
CA GLU A 191 23.12 -16.69 12.17
C GLU A 191 21.82 -16.61 11.38
N THR A 192 20.75 -16.99 12.03
CA THR A 192 19.41 -16.76 11.49
C THR A 192 19.06 -15.28 11.60
N TYR A 193 18.65 -14.68 10.47
CA TYR A 193 18.26 -13.27 10.45
C TYR A 193 17.04 -13.01 11.32
N ARG A 194 17.12 -11.94 12.13
CA ARG A 194 16.00 -11.46 12.92
C ARG A 194 15.15 -10.53 12.06
N GLY A 195 13.84 -10.60 12.20
CA GLY A 195 12.93 -9.78 11.40
C GLY A 195 11.55 -10.40 11.25
N ALA A 196 10.71 -9.78 10.45
CA ALA A 196 9.43 -10.33 10.01
C ALA A 196 9.47 -10.56 8.50
N TRP A 197 9.30 -11.80 8.09
CA TRP A 197 9.54 -12.27 6.75
C TRP A 197 8.35 -13.07 6.20
N PRO A 198 7.97 -12.89 4.94
CA PRO A 198 7.01 -13.78 4.31
C PRO A 198 7.65 -15.15 4.03
N ILE A 199 6.90 -16.24 4.17
CA ILE A 199 7.30 -17.52 3.60
C ILE A 199 7.09 -17.43 2.08
N ALA A 200 8.18 -17.51 1.32
CA ALA A 200 8.14 -17.33 -0.13
C ALA A 200 7.41 -18.46 -0.86
N TYR A 201 7.68 -19.70 -0.44
CA TYR A 201 7.02 -20.90 -0.99
C TYR A 201 7.19 -22.09 -0.03
N LYS A 202 6.57 -23.22 -0.39
CA LYS A 202 6.74 -24.51 0.30
C LYS A 202 7.16 -25.56 -0.72
N ALA A 203 8.16 -26.37 -0.36
CA ALA A 203 8.60 -27.49 -1.18
C ALA A 203 8.76 -28.77 -0.35
N SER A 204 8.47 -29.93 -0.96
CA SER A 204 8.59 -31.25 -0.33
C SER A 204 8.67 -32.33 -1.41
N PRO A 205 9.72 -33.15 -1.48
CA PRO A 205 11.02 -32.94 -0.83
C PRO A 205 11.83 -31.82 -1.47
N PHE A 206 12.93 -31.41 -0.81
CA PHE A 206 13.82 -30.40 -1.35
C PHE A 206 15.28 -30.75 -1.07
N GLU A 207 16.20 -30.32 -1.92
CA GLU A 207 17.64 -30.52 -1.77
C GLU A 207 18.31 -29.20 -1.40
N LEU A 208 18.73 -29.07 -0.15
CA LEU A 208 19.47 -27.91 0.35
C LEU A 208 20.94 -28.08 0.01
N SER A 209 21.50 -27.16 -0.76
CA SER A 209 22.91 -27.19 -1.12
C SER A 209 23.55 -25.82 -0.98
N SER A 210 24.81 -25.80 -0.63
CA SER A 210 25.65 -24.61 -0.62
C SER A 210 27.09 -24.98 -0.94
N GLU A 211 27.62 -24.42 -2.00
CA GLU A 211 29.03 -24.56 -2.35
C GLU A 211 29.91 -23.86 -1.33
N GLU A 212 29.52 -22.67 -0.89
CA GLU A 212 30.24 -21.86 0.10
C GLU A 212 30.44 -22.60 1.43
N TYR A 213 29.40 -23.30 1.89
CA TYR A 213 29.41 -24.01 3.16
C TYR A 213 29.62 -25.49 3.01
N GLY A 214 29.77 -26.01 1.79
CA GLY A 214 30.16 -27.39 1.50
C GLY A 214 29.13 -28.43 1.97
N TYR A 215 27.84 -28.19 1.82
CA TYR A 215 26.80 -29.17 2.14
C TYR A 215 25.83 -29.40 0.97
N ASN A 216 25.32 -30.63 0.96
CA ASN A 216 24.20 -31.02 0.10
C ASN A 216 23.35 -32.01 0.90
N VAL A 217 22.15 -31.61 1.33
CA VAL A 217 21.28 -32.35 2.24
C VAL A 217 19.85 -32.36 1.72
N LYS A 218 19.26 -33.55 1.70
CA LYS A 218 17.84 -33.69 1.36
C LYS A 218 16.98 -33.51 2.60
N VAL A 219 15.98 -32.61 2.50
CA VAL A 219 14.96 -32.35 3.53
C VAL A 219 13.59 -32.77 3.02
N ASN A 220 12.69 -33.11 3.94
CA ASN A 220 11.32 -33.44 3.58
C ASN A 220 10.48 -32.20 3.37
N TYR A 221 10.79 -31.12 4.09
CA TYR A 221 10.06 -29.85 4.03
C TYR A 221 11.03 -28.69 3.95
N TRP A 222 10.70 -27.72 3.07
CA TRP A 222 11.47 -26.51 2.92
C TRP A 222 10.53 -25.31 2.79
N MET A 223 10.73 -24.28 3.60
CA MET A 223 9.95 -23.05 3.61
C MET A 223 10.90 -21.86 3.73
N PRO A 224 11.43 -21.34 2.61
CA PRO A 224 12.34 -20.19 2.63
C PRO A 224 11.61 -18.90 3.01
N PHE A 225 12.30 -18.01 3.72
CA PHE A 225 11.77 -16.74 4.17
C PHE A 225 12.70 -15.56 3.85
N VAL A 226 14.02 -15.66 3.98
CA VAL A 226 14.95 -14.56 3.68
C VAL A 226 16.32 -15.07 3.26
N TYR A 227 16.90 -14.49 2.22
CA TYR A 227 18.28 -14.70 1.74
C TYR A 227 18.75 -16.16 1.74
N GLY A 228 17.90 -17.07 1.30
CA GLY A 228 18.22 -18.49 1.28
C GLY A 228 18.11 -19.20 2.64
N GLN A 229 17.70 -18.53 3.69
CA GLN A 229 17.32 -19.13 4.96
C GLN A 229 15.86 -19.58 4.95
N GLY A 230 15.54 -20.64 5.65
CA GLY A 230 14.19 -21.18 5.70
C GLY A 230 13.99 -22.20 6.82
N LEU A 231 12.73 -22.52 7.07
CA LEU A 231 12.34 -23.58 7.98
C LEU A 231 12.44 -24.93 7.26
N HIS A 232 13.03 -25.92 7.90
CA HIS A 232 13.17 -27.28 7.37
C HIS A 232 13.29 -28.31 8.49
N ASP A 233 13.02 -29.56 8.17
CA ASP A 233 13.31 -30.66 9.06
C ASP A 233 14.83 -30.94 9.09
N ALA A 234 15.31 -31.39 10.25
CA ALA A 234 16.73 -31.63 10.49
C ALA A 234 16.93 -33.01 11.11
N SER A 235 16.61 -34.09 10.38
CA SER A 235 16.67 -35.46 10.87
C SER A 235 18.08 -35.93 11.28
N TRP A 236 19.10 -35.13 10.91
CA TRP A 236 20.52 -35.40 11.31
C TRP A 236 20.89 -34.71 12.65
N GLN A 237 20.03 -33.89 13.21
CA GLN A 237 20.22 -33.31 14.54
C GLN A 237 19.67 -34.29 15.57
N SER A 238 20.46 -34.58 16.59
CA SER A 238 19.97 -35.27 17.79
C SER A 238 19.33 -34.25 18.72
N SER A 239 18.11 -34.50 19.14
CA SER A 239 17.42 -33.78 20.20
C SER A 239 18.17 -33.86 21.53
#